data_4ae2cf352cf488dc334c21a94ab3b91e
#
_entry.id   4ae2cf352cf488dc334c21a94ab3b91e
#
_cell.length_a   1.000
_cell.length_b   1.000
_cell.length_c   1.000
_cell.angle_alpha   90.00
_cell.angle_beta   90.00
_cell.angle_gamma   90.00
#
_symmetry.space_group_name_H-M   'P 1'
#
loop_
_entity.id
_entity.type
_entity.pdbx_description
1 polymer ?
#
loop_
_entity_poly.entity_id
_entity_poly.type
_entity_poly.pdbx_seq_one_letter_code
_entity_poly.pdbx_strand_id
1 'polypeptide(L)'
;MRLLLVVNSAASSVTPRGKVVIQKALSADHDLTVAETSRRGHAARLAQNAANDGIDVVVVLGGDGTLNEAANGLAGSETALAPLPGGSTNVFARTLGLPNDAIEAAGVLLDALARDNVTSVGLGAVNGRYFLFHVGMGFDAAVVAQVERRAGLKRYAGHPLFIYCSFATWFRHYDRSRPRFAVHHADGSVVDPAYFSVCLNTNPYTYLGNRALDLAPDATLDRGLATVTLRSLALPKLLAAAGAAFAGGGRLGRLAHVDYRFDLSTLTVRGHGPFPYQVDGDFLGETDELSFEHRPGALRLVLPASGFE
;
A
#
# COMPACT_ATOMS: atom_id res chain seq x y z
N MET A 1 18.95 19.80 7.64
CA MET A 1 18.08 19.50 6.51
C MET A 1 16.84 20.40 6.55
N ARG A 2 16.25 20.67 5.39
CA ARG A 2 14.95 21.34 5.24
C ARG A 2 13.85 20.28 5.20
N LEU A 3 12.92 20.32 6.15
CA LEU A 3 11.85 19.33 6.26
C LEU A 3 10.49 19.97 6.04
N LEU A 4 9.58 19.24 5.35
CA LEU A 4 8.16 19.54 5.35
C LEU A 4 7.42 18.42 6.11
N LEU A 5 6.76 18.76 7.22
CA LEU A 5 5.85 17.84 7.91
C LEU A 5 4.43 18.03 7.37
N VAL A 6 3.96 17.06 6.60
CA VAL A 6 2.57 16.99 6.12
C VAL A 6 1.74 16.21 7.14
N VAL A 7 0.71 16.86 7.70
CA VAL A 7 -0.15 16.27 8.73
C VAL A 7 -1.57 16.08 8.20
N ASN A 8 -2.09 14.88 8.31
CA ASN A 8 -3.51 14.61 8.13
C ASN A 8 -4.20 14.54 9.51
N SER A 9 -4.67 15.66 10.01
CA SER A 9 -5.33 15.74 11.32
C SER A 9 -6.67 14.96 11.40
N ALA A 10 -7.24 14.54 10.26
CA ALA A 10 -8.43 13.70 10.20
C ALA A 10 -8.11 12.19 10.28
N ALA A 11 -6.84 11.80 10.21
CA ALA A 11 -6.43 10.41 10.32
C ALA A 11 -6.66 9.85 11.73
N SER A 12 -7.02 8.57 11.83
CA SER A 12 -7.62 7.97 13.03
C SER A 12 -6.73 7.94 14.26
N SER A 13 -5.40 7.94 14.09
CA SER A 13 -4.43 7.84 15.20
C SER A 13 -3.64 9.13 15.42
N VAL A 14 -3.87 10.17 14.62
CA VAL A 14 -3.22 11.47 14.79
C VAL A 14 -3.88 12.22 15.96
N THR A 15 -3.08 12.56 16.96
CA THR A 15 -3.53 13.34 18.13
C THR A 15 -2.87 14.70 18.17
N PRO A 16 -3.55 15.76 18.73
CA PRO A 16 -2.94 17.07 18.90
C PRO A 16 -1.62 17.04 19.70
N ARG A 17 -1.58 16.21 20.75
CA ARG A 17 -0.38 16.01 21.57
C ARG A 17 0.76 15.38 20.78
N GLY A 18 0.47 14.29 20.06
CA GLY A 18 1.48 13.60 19.21
C GLY A 18 2.05 14.52 18.15
N LYS A 19 1.19 15.30 17.47
CA LYS A 19 1.62 16.32 16.50
C LYS A 19 2.63 17.30 17.10
N VAL A 20 2.31 17.87 18.28
CA VAL A 20 3.19 18.87 18.94
C VAL A 20 4.53 18.24 19.35
N VAL A 21 4.52 17.00 19.87
CA VAL A 21 5.75 16.28 20.25
C VAL A 21 6.64 16.03 19.04
N ILE A 22 6.07 15.50 17.96
CA ILE A 22 6.79 15.23 16.70
C ILE A 22 7.34 16.52 16.10
N GLN A 23 6.53 17.58 16.05
CA GLN A 23 6.95 18.90 15.58
C GLN A 23 8.18 19.42 16.34
N LYS A 24 8.13 19.39 17.68
CA LYS A 24 9.24 19.83 18.53
C LYS A 24 10.49 18.99 18.32
N ALA A 25 10.34 17.67 18.20
CA ALA A 25 11.44 16.77 18.00
C ALA A 25 12.14 17.02 16.64
N LEU A 26 11.38 17.16 15.55
CA LEU A 26 11.93 17.43 14.22
C LEU A 26 12.55 18.83 14.12
N SER A 27 11.95 19.85 14.77
CA SER A 27 12.46 21.23 14.71
C SER A 27 13.68 21.49 15.61
N ALA A 28 14.12 20.52 16.42
CA ALA A 28 15.29 20.68 17.26
C ALA A 28 16.59 20.77 16.43
N ASP A 29 16.69 19.95 15.38
CA ASP A 29 17.91 19.80 14.58
C ASP A 29 17.72 20.14 13.09
N HIS A 30 16.47 20.48 12.67
CA HIS A 30 16.13 20.69 11.28
C HIS A 30 15.30 21.96 11.07
N ASP A 31 15.40 22.54 9.88
CA ASP A 31 14.52 23.63 9.42
C ASP A 31 13.17 23.02 8.99
N LEU A 32 12.16 23.16 9.87
CA LEU A 32 10.88 22.49 9.74
C LEU A 32 9.75 23.43 9.33
N THR A 33 9.14 23.15 8.19
CA THR A 33 7.83 23.68 7.80
C THR A 33 6.74 22.67 8.08
N VAL A 34 5.54 23.13 8.48
CA VAL A 34 4.39 22.24 8.76
C VAL A 34 3.21 22.64 7.89
N ALA A 35 2.59 21.65 7.24
CA ALA A 35 1.37 21.84 6.45
C ALA A 35 0.33 20.77 6.80
N GLU A 36 -0.93 21.18 6.93
CA GLU A 36 -2.04 20.24 7.14
C GLU A 36 -2.80 19.97 5.85
N THR A 37 -3.19 18.71 5.66
CA THR A 37 -4.05 18.34 4.54
C THR A 37 -5.48 18.76 4.83
N SER A 38 -6.20 19.24 3.82
CA SER A 38 -7.60 19.70 3.94
C SER A 38 -8.58 18.84 3.14
N ARG A 39 -8.10 18.06 2.17
CA ARG A 39 -8.92 17.25 1.26
C ARG A 39 -8.07 16.19 0.56
N ARG A 40 -8.74 15.24 -0.10
CA ARG A 40 -8.09 14.26 -0.98
C ARG A 40 -7.27 14.97 -2.08
N GLY A 41 -6.09 14.44 -2.40
CA GLY A 41 -5.14 15.01 -3.36
C GLY A 41 -4.32 16.20 -2.82
N HIS A 42 -4.54 16.64 -1.56
CA HIS A 42 -3.78 17.77 -1.02
C HIS A 42 -2.35 17.38 -0.65
N ALA A 43 -2.14 16.17 -0.13
CA ALA A 43 -0.80 15.70 0.20
C ALA A 43 0.10 15.58 -1.04
N ALA A 44 -0.45 15.14 -2.19
CA ALA A 44 0.30 15.09 -3.44
C ALA A 44 0.80 16.46 -3.88
N ARG A 45 -0.07 17.50 -3.80
CA ARG A 45 0.32 18.87 -4.17
C ARG A 45 1.34 19.48 -3.21
N LEU A 46 1.18 19.24 -1.91
CA LEU A 46 2.14 19.70 -0.90
C LEU A 46 3.51 19.06 -1.13
N ALA A 47 3.54 17.76 -1.41
CA ALA A 47 4.75 17.02 -1.69
C ALA A 47 5.41 17.49 -2.99
N GLN A 48 4.63 17.68 -4.07
CA GLN A 48 5.15 18.19 -5.33
C GLN A 48 5.73 19.60 -5.21
N ASN A 49 5.06 20.50 -4.47
CA ASN A 49 5.59 21.84 -4.20
C ASN A 49 6.88 21.75 -3.40
N ALA A 50 6.94 20.90 -2.37
CA ALA A 50 8.15 20.68 -1.58
C ALA A 50 9.33 20.23 -2.44
N ALA A 51 9.10 19.31 -3.39
CA ALA A 51 10.12 18.88 -4.34
C ALA A 51 10.61 20.03 -5.22
N ASN A 52 9.69 20.86 -5.74
CA ASN A 52 10.03 22.05 -6.55
C ASN A 52 10.79 23.11 -5.74
N ASP A 53 10.50 23.25 -4.46
CA ASP A 53 11.15 24.22 -3.54
C ASP A 53 12.48 23.68 -2.97
N GLY A 54 12.92 22.49 -3.35
CA GLY A 54 14.17 21.87 -2.93
C GLY A 54 14.16 21.47 -1.43
N ILE A 55 13.02 21.04 -0.90
CA ILE A 55 12.94 20.42 0.43
C ILE A 55 13.66 19.06 0.41
N ASP A 56 14.48 18.78 1.42
CA ASP A 56 15.25 17.54 1.48
C ASP A 56 14.37 16.34 1.76
N VAL A 57 13.43 16.47 2.73
CA VAL A 57 12.56 15.38 3.16
C VAL A 57 11.13 15.86 3.42
N VAL A 58 10.15 15.13 2.90
CA VAL A 58 8.74 15.26 3.25
C VAL A 58 8.38 14.17 4.25
N VAL A 59 8.13 14.58 5.50
CA VAL A 59 7.64 13.71 6.57
C VAL A 59 6.12 13.70 6.54
N VAL A 60 5.50 12.53 6.45
CA VAL A 60 4.04 12.39 6.36
C VAL A 60 3.49 11.73 7.62
N LEU A 61 2.79 12.50 8.45
CA LEU A 61 2.02 12.01 9.59
C LEU A 61 0.56 11.80 9.16
N GLY A 62 0.25 10.57 8.76
CA GLY A 62 -1.06 10.22 8.22
C GLY A 62 -1.25 8.73 8.01
N GLY A 63 -2.37 8.33 7.41
CA GLY A 63 -2.60 6.95 7.00
C GLY A 63 -2.04 6.65 5.60
N ASP A 64 -2.14 5.39 5.17
CA ASP A 64 -1.60 4.88 3.92
C ASP A 64 -2.04 5.67 2.68
N GLY A 65 -3.30 6.13 2.63
CA GLY A 65 -3.80 6.96 1.52
C GLY A 65 -3.11 8.34 1.43
N THR A 66 -2.83 8.99 2.58
CA THR A 66 -2.09 10.26 2.61
C THR A 66 -0.64 10.05 2.17
N LEU A 67 -0.07 8.94 2.56
CA LEU A 67 1.29 8.55 2.19
C LEU A 67 1.39 8.24 0.68
N ASN A 68 0.41 7.50 0.12
CA ASN A 68 0.33 7.25 -1.32
C ASN A 68 0.22 8.57 -2.12
N GLU A 69 -0.61 9.52 -1.67
CA GLU A 69 -0.69 10.84 -2.30
C GLU A 69 0.67 11.54 -2.31
N ALA A 70 1.37 11.59 -1.16
CA ALA A 70 2.68 12.22 -1.06
C ALA A 70 3.72 11.52 -1.95
N ALA A 71 3.75 10.19 -1.97
CA ALA A 71 4.63 9.42 -2.84
C ALA A 71 4.42 9.73 -4.33
N ASN A 72 3.15 9.86 -4.77
CA ASN A 72 2.84 10.27 -6.15
C ASN A 72 3.30 11.72 -6.46
N GLY A 73 3.33 12.60 -5.45
CA GLY A 73 3.85 13.96 -5.61
C GLY A 73 5.39 14.03 -5.64
N LEU A 74 6.07 13.06 -5.03
CA LEU A 74 7.54 13.01 -4.94
C LEU A 74 8.19 12.12 -5.99
N ALA A 75 7.44 11.22 -6.63
CA ALA A 75 8.01 10.25 -7.56
C ALA A 75 8.84 10.94 -8.66
N GLY A 76 10.08 10.47 -8.83
CA GLY A 76 11.05 11.03 -9.78
C GLY A 76 11.75 12.31 -9.31
N SER A 77 11.55 12.75 -8.06
CA SER A 77 12.26 13.90 -7.47
C SER A 77 13.41 13.46 -6.55
N GLU A 78 14.27 14.42 -6.20
CA GLU A 78 15.35 14.21 -5.23
C GLU A 78 14.89 14.29 -3.76
N THR A 79 13.68 14.78 -3.51
CA THR A 79 13.10 14.90 -2.18
C THR A 79 12.71 13.52 -1.63
N ALA A 80 13.19 13.17 -0.45
CA ALA A 80 12.88 11.89 0.18
C ALA A 80 11.53 11.91 0.90
N LEU A 81 10.86 10.76 0.96
CA LEU A 81 9.65 10.52 1.74
C LEU A 81 10.02 9.84 3.07
N ALA A 82 9.41 10.31 4.16
CA ALA A 82 9.54 9.71 5.48
C ALA A 82 8.15 9.46 6.07
N PRO A 83 7.70 8.19 6.22
CA PRO A 83 6.38 7.89 6.74
C PRO A 83 6.35 7.91 8.28
N LEU A 84 5.30 8.50 8.85
CA LEU A 84 4.93 8.34 10.26
C LEU A 84 3.50 7.78 10.36
N PRO A 85 3.27 6.74 11.15
CA PRO A 85 1.98 6.09 11.26
C PRO A 85 0.93 7.02 11.88
N GLY A 86 -0.16 7.29 11.17
CA GLY A 86 -1.27 8.13 11.64
C GLY A 86 -2.64 7.53 11.34
N GLY A 87 -2.70 6.44 10.58
CA GLY A 87 -3.92 5.72 10.24
C GLY A 87 -4.22 4.54 11.18
N SER A 88 -5.19 3.71 10.80
CA SER A 88 -5.59 2.54 11.58
C SER A 88 -4.70 1.31 11.35
N THR A 89 -4.16 1.13 10.15
CA THR A 89 -3.40 -0.08 9.78
C THR A 89 -1.93 0.23 9.54
N ASN A 90 -1.64 1.36 8.87
CA ASN A 90 -0.29 1.86 8.59
C ASN A 90 0.59 0.78 7.91
N VAL A 91 0.04 0.17 6.84
CA VAL A 91 0.66 -0.99 6.18
C VAL A 91 2.08 -0.65 5.75
N PHE A 92 2.26 0.45 5.01
CA PHE A 92 3.57 0.79 4.45
C PHE A 92 4.60 1.14 5.53
N ALA A 93 4.24 1.99 6.51
CA ALA A 93 5.15 2.36 7.59
C ALA A 93 5.62 1.12 8.38
N ARG A 94 4.70 0.18 8.67
CA ARG A 94 5.01 -1.08 9.36
C ARG A 94 5.84 -2.04 8.51
N THR A 95 5.61 -2.06 7.19
CA THR A 95 6.42 -2.84 6.24
C THR A 95 7.87 -2.35 6.23
N LEU A 96 8.09 -1.04 6.41
CA LEU A 96 9.43 -0.46 6.56
C LEU A 96 10.07 -0.72 7.94
N GLY A 97 9.41 -1.48 8.83
CA GLY A 97 9.93 -1.77 10.17
C GLY A 97 9.71 -0.66 11.20
N LEU A 98 8.91 0.37 10.88
CA LEU A 98 8.60 1.44 11.82
C LEU A 98 7.60 0.96 12.89
N PRO A 99 7.77 1.41 14.17
CA PRO A 99 6.77 1.22 15.20
C PRO A 99 5.39 1.75 14.77
N ASN A 100 4.29 1.11 15.23
CA ASN A 100 2.94 1.57 14.92
C ASN A 100 2.46 2.72 15.82
N ASP A 101 3.33 3.27 16.66
CA ASP A 101 3.13 4.52 17.40
C ASP A 101 3.89 5.66 16.72
N ALA A 102 3.23 6.79 16.49
CA ALA A 102 3.80 7.91 15.73
C ALA A 102 4.96 8.60 16.46
N ILE A 103 4.97 8.61 17.80
CA ILE A 103 6.04 9.24 18.59
C ILE A 103 7.27 8.33 18.60
N GLU A 104 7.08 7.02 18.80
CA GLU A 104 8.16 6.05 18.72
C GLU A 104 8.76 6.02 17.31
N ALA A 105 7.92 6.02 16.27
CA ALA A 105 8.36 6.07 14.87
C ALA A 105 9.14 7.36 14.56
N ALA A 106 8.77 8.49 15.16
CA ALA A 106 9.51 9.74 14.99
C ALA A 106 10.94 9.66 15.60
N GLY A 107 11.11 8.95 16.71
CA GLY A 107 12.44 8.67 17.26
C GLY A 107 13.32 7.86 16.29
N VAL A 108 12.76 6.80 15.71
CA VAL A 108 13.46 5.98 14.70
C VAL A 108 13.78 6.81 13.44
N LEU A 109 12.86 7.68 13.02
CA LEU A 109 13.07 8.56 11.89
C LEU A 109 14.21 9.57 12.14
N LEU A 110 14.28 10.18 13.33
CA LEU A 110 15.37 11.10 13.68
C LEU A 110 16.73 10.40 13.65
N ASP A 111 16.82 9.18 14.15
CA ASP A 111 18.06 8.39 14.07
C ASP A 111 18.46 8.09 12.61
N ALA A 112 17.47 7.82 11.75
CA ALA A 112 17.69 7.58 10.33
C ALA A 112 18.17 8.85 9.61
N LEU A 113 17.55 10.01 9.89
CA LEU A 113 17.94 11.32 9.35
C LEU A 113 19.37 11.71 9.79
N ALA A 114 19.72 11.49 11.06
CA ALA A 114 21.05 11.77 11.59
C ALA A 114 22.14 10.95 10.89
N ARG A 115 21.81 9.79 10.35
CA ARG A 115 22.72 8.89 9.61
C ARG A 115 22.65 9.06 8.10
N ASP A 116 21.84 10.00 7.61
CA ASP A 116 21.55 10.18 6.16
C ASP A 116 21.12 8.88 5.47
N ASN A 117 20.31 8.07 6.17
CA ASN A 117 19.87 6.77 5.67
C ASN A 117 18.70 6.93 4.68
N VAL A 118 19.03 7.43 3.49
CA VAL A 118 18.09 7.64 2.38
C VAL A 118 18.42 6.67 1.25
N THR A 119 17.43 5.89 0.84
CA THR A 119 17.59 4.88 -0.21
C THR A 119 16.60 5.14 -1.36
N SER A 120 17.07 4.98 -2.60
CA SER A 120 16.22 5.01 -3.78
C SER A 120 15.57 3.65 -3.97
N VAL A 121 14.24 3.62 -4.09
CA VAL A 121 13.44 2.39 -4.18
C VAL A 121 12.56 2.37 -5.42
N GLY A 122 12.23 1.16 -5.88
CA GLY A 122 11.27 0.95 -6.95
C GLY A 122 9.83 1.14 -6.49
N LEU A 123 8.97 1.62 -7.39
CA LEU A 123 7.53 1.68 -7.19
C LEU A 123 6.81 0.97 -8.34
N GLY A 124 5.70 0.33 -8.00
CA GLY A 124 4.73 -0.08 -8.99
C GLY A 124 3.87 1.10 -9.46
N ALA A 125 3.53 1.11 -10.74
CA ALA A 125 2.56 2.02 -11.30
C ALA A 125 1.44 1.25 -12.00
N VAL A 126 0.20 1.70 -11.86
CA VAL A 126 -0.98 1.20 -12.57
C VAL A 126 -1.64 2.35 -13.32
N ASN A 127 -1.74 2.22 -14.65
CA ASN A 127 -2.25 3.29 -15.52
C ASN A 127 -1.61 4.67 -15.22
N GLY A 128 -0.29 4.68 -14.91
CA GLY A 128 0.48 5.89 -14.60
C GLY A 128 0.37 6.39 -13.14
N ARG A 129 -0.46 5.78 -12.28
CA ARG A 129 -0.53 6.10 -10.86
C ARG A 129 0.37 5.16 -10.07
N TYR A 130 1.26 5.70 -9.25
CA TYR A 130 2.10 4.92 -8.36
C TYR A 130 1.33 4.34 -7.17
N PHE A 131 1.74 3.14 -6.75
CA PHE A 131 1.24 2.49 -5.54
C PHE A 131 2.41 2.02 -4.67
N LEU A 132 2.21 2.07 -3.35
CA LEU A 132 3.25 1.77 -2.37
C LEU A 132 3.32 0.29 -2.04
N PHE A 133 2.16 -0.36 -1.91
CA PHE A 133 2.13 -1.75 -1.48
C PHE A 133 1.33 -2.66 -2.41
N HIS A 134 0.08 -2.37 -2.78
CA HIS A 134 -0.60 -3.26 -3.72
C HIS A 134 -1.78 -2.65 -4.48
N VAL A 135 -2.11 -3.28 -5.59
CA VAL A 135 -3.34 -3.08 -6.35
C VAL A 135 -4.14 -4.38 -6.35
N GLY A 136 -5.35 -4.33 -5.84
CA GLY A 136 -6.25 -5.47 -5.82
C GLY A 136 -7.33 -5.39 -6.91
N MET A 137 -7.66 -6.52 -7.49
CA MET A 137 -8.58 -6.65 -8.62
C MET A 137 -9.62 -7.74 -8.40
N GLY A 138 -10.82 -7.49 -8.90
CA GLY A 138 -11.93 -8.44 -8.81
C GLY A 138 -12.47 -8.57 -7.41
N PHE A 139 -12.50 -9.78 -6.85
CA PHE A 139 -13.05 -10.04 -5.53
C PHE A 139 -12.42 -9.18 -4.42
N ASP A 140 -11.11 -8.95 -4.48
CA ASP A 140 -10.38 -8.09 -3.54
C ASP A 140 -10.95 -6.67 -3.49
N ALA A 141 -11.02 -6.02 -4.63
CA ALA A 141 -11.54 -4.67 -4.75
C ALA A 141 -13.03 -4.57 -4.36
N ALA A 142 -13.81 -5.60 -4.66
CA ALA A 142 -15.22 -5.66 -4.25
C ALA A 142 -15.37 -5.72 -2.72
N VAL A 143 -14.45 -6.38 -2.01
CA VAL A 143 -14.40 -6.36 -0.54
C VAL A 143 -14.06 -4.96 -0.02
N VAL A 144 -13.04 -4.30 -0.58
CA VAL A 144 -12.64 -2.93 -0.20
C VAL A 144 -13.81 -1.96 -0.42
N ALA A 145 -14.51 -2.04 -1.54
CA ALA A 145 -15.72 -1.23 -1.80
C ALA A 145 -16.80 -1.40 -0.72
N GLN A 146 -17.01 -2.62 -0.20
CA GLN A 146 -17.97 -2.86 0.88
C GLN A 146 -17.49 -2.30 2.23
N VAL A 147 -16.18 -2.29 2.49
CA VAL A 147 -15.60 -1.66 3.67
C VAL A 147 -15.75 -0.14 3.62
N GLU A 148 -15.47 0.47 2.46
CA GLU A 148 -15.60 1.93 2.28
C GLU A 148 -17.05 2.42 2.42
N ARG A 149 -18.03 1.68 1.90
CA ARG A 149 -19.45 1.99 2.10
C ARG A 149 -19.87 2.04 3.59
N ARG A 150 -19.07 1.42 4.46
CA ARG A 150 -19.24 1.38 5.92
C ARG A 150 -18.16 2.17 6.67
N ALA A 151 -17.65 3.23 6.07
CA ALA A 151 -16.53 4.04 6.58
C ALA A 151 -16.74 4.50 8.04
N GLY A 152 -17.98 4.82 8.44
CA GLY A 152 -18.30 5.15 9.82
C GLY A 152 -18.01 4.04 10.84
N LEU A 153 -18.13 2.76 10.45
CA LEU A 153 -17.82 1.60 11.28
C LEU A 153 -16.32 1.24 11.21
N LYS A 154 -15.62 1.58 10.13
CA LYS A 154 -14.19 1.29 9.93
C LYS A 154 -13.33 1.83 11.08
N ARG A 155 -13.69 2.99 11.63
CA ARG A 155 -12.99 3.64 12.76
C ARG A 155 -13.03 2.80 14.05
N TYR A 156 -14.10 2.03 14.27
CA TYR A 156 -14.34 1.29 15.52
C TYR A 156 -14.16 -0.23 15.38
N ALA A 157 -14.29 -0.77 14.17
CA ALA A 157 -14.34 -2.21 13.94
C ALA A 157 -13.49 -2.64 12.71
N GLY A 158 -12.30 -2.05 12.50
CA GLY A 158 -11.47 -2.23 11.31
C GLY A 158 -11.31 -3.68 10.84
N HIS A 159 -10.69 -4.56 11.65
CA HIS A 159 -10.46 -5.97 11.27
C HIS A 159 -11.70 -6.83 11.24
N PRO A 160 -12.60 -6.82 12.29
CA PRO A 160 -13.87 -7.53 12.23
C PRO A 160 -14.74 -7.10 11.06
N LEU A 161 -14.75 -5.80 10.74
CA LEU A 161 -15.49 -5.27 9.58
C LEU A 161 -14.95 -5.83 8.27
N PHE A 162 -13.64 -5.89 8.10
CA PHE A 162 -13.02 -6.45 6.90
C PHE A 162 -13.39 -7.93 6.71
N ILE A 163 -13.30 -8.74 7.77
CA ILE A 163 -13.69 -10.15 7.75
C ILE A 163 -15.18 -10.29 7.40
N TYR A 164 -16.05 -9.51 8.04
CA TYR A 164 -17.48 -9.49 7.72
C TYR A 164 -17.74 -9.12 6.27
N CYS A 165 -17.10 -8.04 5.78
CA CYS A 165 -17.25 -7.60 4.38
C CYS A 165 -16.75 -8.65 3.39
N SER A 166 -15.67 -9.37 3.71
CA SER A 166 -15.17 -10.47 2.88
C SER A 166 -16.22 -11.59 2.73
N PHE A 167 -16.81 -12.05 3.83
CA PHE A 167 -17.87 -13.04 3.78
C PHE A 167 -19.14 -12.51 3.11
N ALA A 168 -19.59 -11.29 3.44
CA ALA A 168 -20.77 -10.69 2.85
C ALA A 168 -20.60 -10.49 1.33
N THR A 169 -19.43 -10.09 0.87
CA THR A 169 -19.10 -9.95 -0.55
C THR A 169 -19.12 -11.30 -1.22
N TRP A 170 -18.49 -12.32 -0.61
CA TRP A 170 -18.45 -13.66 -1.17
C TRP A 170 -19.85 -14.28 -1.30
N PHE A 171 -20.74 -14.10 -0.30
CA PHE A 171 -22.06 -14.71 -0.31
C PHE A 171 -23.09 -13.93 -1.12
N ARG A 172 -23.02 -12.57 -1.19
CA ARG A 172 -24.13 -11.73 -1.64
C ARG A 172 -23.80 -10.71 -2.71
N HIS A 173 -22.53 -10.28 -2.82
CA HIS A 173 -22.20 -9.08 -3.58
C HIS A 173 -21.23 -9.31 -4.75
N TYR A 174 -20.75 -10.54 -4.93
CA TYR A 174 -19.82 -10.87 -6.00
C TYR A 174 -20.29 -12.11 -6.79
N ASP A 175 -20.42 -11.94 -8.11
CA ASP A 175 -20.73 -13.07 -8.98
C ASP A 175 -19.49 -13.94 -9.17
N ARG A 176 -19.53 -15.12 -8.59
CA ARG A 176 -18.46 -16.14 -8.59
C ARG A 176 -18.60 -17.15 -9.74
N SER A 177 -19.68 -17.07 -10.52
CA SER A 177 -19.95 -18.02 -11.60
C SER A 177 -19.08 -17.77 -12.82
N ARG A 178 -18.58 -16.54 -12.98
CA ARG A 178 -17.80 -16.12 -14.15
C ARG A 178 -16.47 -15.50 -13.72
N PRO A 179 -15.37 -15.82 -14.43
CA PRO A 179 -14.13 -15.07 -14.29
C PRO A 179 -14.36 -13.63 -14.74
N ARG A 180 -13.66 -12.71 -14.12
CA ARG A 180 -13.82 -11.28 -14.42
C ARG A 180 -12.76 -10.77 -15.38
N PHE A 181 -11.60 -11.39 -15.42
CA PHE A 181 -10.46 -10.92 -16.19
C PHE A 181 -9.45 -12.04 -16.47
N ALA A 182 -8.51 -11.72 -17.35
CA ALA A 182 -7.28 -12.48 -17.58
C ALA A 182 -6.05 -11.63 -17.25
N VAL A 183 -4.99 -12.25 -16.71
CA VAL A 183 -3.70 -11.59 -16.43
C VAL A 183 -2.71 -12.01 -17.50
N HIS A 184 -2.18 -11.02 -18.24
CA HIS A 184 -1.22 -11.20 -19.32
C HIS A 184 0.16 -10.77 -18.84
N HIS A 185 1.12 -11.67 -18.89
CA HIS A 185 2.50 -11.41 -18.50
C HIS A 185 3.38 -11.08 -19.72
N ALA A 186 4.51 -10.39 -19.46
CA ALA A 186 5.44 -9.96 -20.52
C ALA A 186 6.07 -11.13 -21.29
N ASP A 187 6.15 -12.33 -20.69
CA ASP A 187 6.64 -13.55 -21.31
C ASP A 187 5.63 -14.20 -22.28
N GLY A 188 4.48 -13.57 -22.51
CA GLY A 188 3.40 -14.06 -23.34
C GLY A 188 2.46 -15.04 -22.66
N SER A 189 2.72 -15.45 -21.42
CA SER A 189 1.82 -16.33 -20.67
C SER A 189 0.57 -15.58 -20.20
N VAL A 190 -0.55 -16.31 -20.15
CA VAL A 190 -1.84 -15.77 -19.74
C VAL A 190 -2.44 -16.61 -18.62
N VAL A 191 -2.91 -15.96 -17.57
CA VAL A 191 -3.66 -16.59 -16.48
C VAL A 191 -5.13 -16.29 -16.69
N ASP A 192 -5.85 -17.27 -17.24
CA ASP A 192 -7.30 -17.25 -17.45
C ASP A 192 -7.84 -18.64 -17.07
N PRO A 193 -8.88 -18.77 -16.27
CA PRO A 193 -9.70 -17.74 -15.65
C PRO A 193 -9.03 -17.07 -14.43
N ALA A 194 -9.31 -15.77 -14.20
CA ALA A 194 -8.93 -15.06 -12.98
C ALA A 194 -10.15 -14.44 -12.30
N TYR A 195 -10.28 -14.70 -10.99
CA TYR A 195 -11.39 -14.21 -10.17
C TYR A 195 -10.96 -13.17 -9.12
N PHE A 196 -9.72 -13.28 -8.71
CA PHE A 196 -9.04 -12.44 -7.75
C PHE A 196 -7.59 -12.32 -8.21
N SER A 197 -7.07 -11.11 -8.21
CA SER A 197 -5.63 -10.90 -8.37
C SER A 197 -5.19 -9.71 -7.53
N VAL A 198 -3.97 -9.81 -7.00
CA VAL A 198 -3.29 -8.70 -6.33
C VAL A 198 -1.91 -8.56 -6.98
N CYS A 199 -1.60 -7.34 -7.41
CA CYS A 199 -0.27 -6.94 -7.85
C CYS A 199 0.39 -6.19 -6.69
N LEU A 200 1.51 -6.69 -6.19
CA LEU A 200 2.20 -6.18 -5.01
C LEU A 200 3.54 -5.53 -5.39
N ASN A 201 3.83 -4.40 -4.76
CA ASN A 201 5.13 -3.74 -4.76
C ASN A 201 5.91 -4.10 -3.48
N THR A 202 5.18 -4.34 -2.38
CA THR A 202 5.74 -4.77 -1.10
C THR A 202 4.84 -5.82 -0.43
N ASN A 203 5.41 -6.60 0.47
CA ASN A 203 4.74 -7.53 1.36
C ASN A 203 4.98 -7.10 2.82
N PRO A 204 4.03 -7.28 3.74
CA PRO A 204 2.77 -8.03 3.63
C PRO A 204 1.63 -7.26 2.95
N TYR A 205 0.62 -7.99 2.48
CA TYR A 205 -0.60 -7.41 1.92
C TYR A 205 -1.33 -6.48 2.92
N THR A 206 -1.43 -6.91 4.17
CA THR A 206 -2.00 -6.12 5.27
C THR A 206 -1.64 -6.73 6.61
N TYR A 207 -2.08 -6.09 7.69
CA TYR A 207 -1.93 -6.60 9.05
C TYR A 207 -3.29 -6.83 9.69
N LEU A 208 -3.47 -7.95 10.38
CA LEU A 208 -4.59 -8.24 11.26
C LEU A 208 -4.11 -8.20 12.72
N GLY A 209 -4.31 -7.06 13.38
CA GLY A 209 -3.61 -6.75 14.63
C GLY A 209 -2.09 -6.71 14.40
N ASN A 210 -1.35 -7.55 15.08
CA ASN A 210 0.11 -7.65 14.91
C ASN A 210 0.55 -8.76 13.93
N ARG A 211 -0.40 -9.54 13.36
CA ARG A 211 -0.07 -10.59 12.40
C ARG A 211 -0.08 -10.06 10.97
N ALA A 212 1.02 -10.24 10.28
CA ALA A 212 1.11 -9.99 8.85
C ALA A 212 0.28 -11.02 8.07
N LEU A 213 -0.42 -10.58 7.04
CA LEU A 213 -1.02 -11.42 6.02
C LEU A 213 -0.06 -11.47 4.83
N ASP A 214 0.69 -12.54 4.76
CA ASP A 214 1.78 -12.71 3.79
C ASP A 214 1.27 -13.37 2.51
N LEU A 215 1.14 -12.58 1.44
CA LEU A 215 0.74 -13.08 0.12
C LEU A 215 1.93 -13.37 -0.77
N ALA A 216 2.95 -12.51 -0.76
CA ALA A 216 4.05 -12.56 -1.71
C ALA A 216 5.38 -12.16 -1.03
N PRO A 217 6.08 -13.10 -0.37
CA PRO A 217 7.32 -12.79 0.34
C PRO A 217 8.44 -12.22 -0.55
N ASP A 218 8.37 -12.50 -1.86
CA ASP A 218 9.33 -11.97 -2.83
C ASP A 218 9.04 -10.54 -3.29
N ALA A 219 7.91 -9.93 -2.85
CA ALA A 219 7.59 -8.53 -3.14
C ALA A 219 8.35 -7.61 -2.19
N THR A 220 9.48 -7.07 -2.65
CA THR A 220 10.38 -6.18 -1.92
C THR A 220 10.70 -4.94 -2.73
N LEU A 221 11.06 -3.83 -2.09
CA LEU A 221 11.28 -2.53 -2.75
C LEU A 221 12.50 -2.49 -3.68
N ASP A 222 13.35 -3.50 -3.65
CA ASP A 222 14.53 -3.66 -4.50
C ASP A 222 14.28 -4.56 -5.73
N ARG A 223 13.08 -5.15 -5.85
CA ARG A 223 12.69 -6.04 -6.94
C ARG A 223 11.52 -5.50 -7.74
N GLY A 224 11.22 -6.19 -8.85
CA GLY A 224 10.01 -5.96 -9.65
C GLY A 224 8.73 -6.35 -8.91
N LEU A 225 7.60 -6.20 -9.58
CA LEU A 225 6.28 -6.49 -9.03
C LEU A 225 6.08 -7.99 -8.77
N ALA A 226 5.24 -8.30 -7.79
CA ALA A 226 4.75 -9.67 -7.60
C ALA A 226 3.25 -9.75 -7.86
N THR A 227 2.77 -10.88 -8.38
CA THR A 227 1.34 -11.13 -8.58
C THR A 227 0.90 -12.41 -7.92
N VAL A 228 -0.28 -12.36 -7.30
CA VAL A 228 -0.99 -13.50 -6.75
C VAL A 228 -2.38 -13.54 -7.38
N THR A 229 -2.64 -14.54 -8.20
CA THR A 229 -3.91 -14.69 -8.92
C THR A 229 -4.61 -15.99 -8.55
N LEU A 230 -5.87 -15.90 -8.11
CA LEU A 230 -6.71 -17.07 -7.83
C LEU A 230 -7.56 -17.43 -9.06
N ARG A 231 -7.39 -18.66 -9.54
CA ARG A 231 -8.14 -19.22 -10.66
C ARG A 231 -9.51 -19.77 -10.23
N SER A 232 -9.89 -19.64 -8.96
CA SER A 232 -11.16 -20.15 -8.44
C SER A 232 -11.48 -19.52 -7.09
N LEU A 233 -12.73 -19.14 -6.87
CA LEU A 233 -13.29 -18.70 -5.60
C LEU A 233 -14.14 -19.79 -4.91
N ALA A 234 -14.00 -21.08 -5.27
CA ALA A 234 -14.63 -22.15 -4.51
C ALA A 234 -14.20 -22.09 -3.05
N LEU A 235 -15.16 -22.21 -2.12
CA LEU A 235 -14.93 -22.00 -0.69
C LEU A 235 -13.75 -22.79 -0.10
N PRO A 236 -13.59 -24.10 -0.39
CA PRO A 236 -12.43 -24.85 0.12
C PRO A 236 -11.09 -24.29 -0.38
N LYS A 237 -11.03 -23.85 -1.65
CA LYS A 237 -9.83 -23.27 -2.26
C LYS A 237 -9.52 -21.90 -1.68
N LEU A 238 -10.55 -21.07 -1.45
CA LEU A 238 -10.39 -19.75 -0.83
C LEU A 238 -9.90 -19.87 0.62
N LEU A 239 -10.47 -20.82 1.40
CA LEU A 239 -10.01 -21.09 2.76
C LEU A 239 -8.58 -21.63 2.80
N ALA A 240 -8.21 -22.51 1.86
CA ALA A 240 -6.84 -23.00 1.73
C ALA A 240 -5.86 -21.86 1.40
N ALA A 241 -6.23 -20.96 0.48
CA ALA A 241 -5.42 -19.78 0.15
C ALA A 241 -5.27 -18.82 1.35
N ALA A 242 -6.36 -18.53 2.06
CA ALA A 242 -6.32 -17.71 3.27
C ALA A 242 -5.44 -18.35 4.35
N GLY A 243 -5.60 -19.65 4.62
CA GLY A 243 -4.77 -20.38 5.58
C GLY A 243 -3.28 -20.37 5.21
N ALA A 244 -2.96 -20.53 3.92
CA ALA A 244 -1.58 -20.47 3.42
C ALA A 244 -0.97 -19.08 3.58
N ALA A 245 -1.74 -18.00 3.31
CA ALA A 245 -1.32 -16.62 3.48
C ALA A 245 -1.03 -16.28 4.97
N PHE A 246 -1.87 -16.77 5.90
CA PHE A 246 -1.63 -16.61 7.34
C PHE A 246 -0.46 -17.44 7.87
N ALA A 247 -0.18 -18.56 7.23
CA ALA A 247 0.95 -19.41 7.61
C ALA A 247 2.30 -18.87 7.08
N GLY A 248 2.26 -17.93 6.12
CA GLY A 248 3.44 -17.29 5.53
C GLY A 248 4.40 -18.21 4.81
N GLY A 249 5.60 -17.71 4.53
CA GLY A 249 6.71 -18.51 3.98
C GLY A 249 6.46 -19.02 2.55
N GLY A 250 5.75 -18.25 1.72
CA GLY A 250 5.52 -18.58 0.30
C GLY A 250 4.59 -19.79 0.06
N ARG A 251 3.87 -20.24 1.09
CA ARG A 251 2.98 -21.44 0.97
C ARG A 251 1.83 -21.21 0.01
N LEU A 252 1.40 -19.97 -0.17
CA LEU A 252 0.32 -19.60 -1.07
C LEU A 252 0.65 -19.97 -2.53
N GLY A 253 1.86 -19.70 -2.98
CA GLY A 253 2.31 -20.02 -4.34
C GLY A 253 2.45 -21.52 -4.66
N ARG A 254 2.33 -22.40 -3.65
CA ARG A 254 2.36 -23.87 -3.83
C ARG A 254 0.99 -24.47 -4.12
N LEU A 255 -0.07 -23.69 -4.02
CA LEU A 255 -1.44 -24.16 -4.26
C LEU A 255 -1.73 -24.20 -5.77
N ALA A 256 -2.17 -25.34 -6.30
CA ALA A 256 -2.40 -25.55 -7.74
C ALA A 256 -3.40 -24.59 -8.40
N HIS A 257 -4.27 -23.94 -7.62
CA HIS A 257 -5.25 -22.97 -8.11
C HIS A 257 -4.79 -21.50 -7.93
N VAL A 258 -3.54 -21.30 -7.50
CA VAL A 258 -2.89 -20.00 -7.35
C VAL A 258 -1.80 -19.88 -8.40
N ASP A 259 -1.82 -18.83 -9.17
CA ASP A 259 -0.68 -18.40 -9.98
C ASP A 259 0.09 -17.34 -9.17
N TYR A 260 1.35 -17.62 -8.89
CA TYR A 260 2.24 -16.75 -8.16
C TYR A 260 3.46 -16.41 -9.02
N ARG A 261 3.70 -15.13 -9.22
CA ARG A 261 4.86 -14.64 -9.96
C ARG A 261 5.47 -13.45 -9.24
N PHE A 262 6.75 -13.25 -9.44
CA PHE A 262 7.51 -12.16 -8.83
C PHE A 262 8.58 -11.65 -9.81
N ASP A 263 9.18 -10.52 -9.44
CA ASP A 263 10.21 -9.81 -10.22
C ASP A 263 9.73 -9.44 -11.64
N LEU A 264 8.46 -9.00 -11.71
CA LEU A 264 7.82 -8.61 -12.95
C LEU A 264 8.09 -7.13 -13.23
N SER A 265 8.57 -6.81 -14.44
CA SER A 265 8.73 -5.44 -14.91
C SER A 265 7.41 -4.86 -15.41
N THR A 266 6.57 -5.65 -16.07
CA THR A 266 5.28 -5.24 -16.62
C THR A 266 4.28 -6.39 -16.65
N LEU A 267 3.00 -6.04 -16.56
CA LEU A 267 1.90 -6.96 -16.85
C LEU A 267 0.65 -6.16 -17.23
N THR A 268 -0.31 -6.82 -17.89
CA THR A 268 -1.61 -6.24 -18.24
C THR A 268 -2.73 -7.14 -17.76
N VAL A 269 -3.77 -6.55 -17.18
CA VAL A 269 -4.99 -7.26 -16.79
C VAL A 269 -6.12 -6.80 -17.69
N ARG A 270 -6.74 -7.74 -18.42
CA ARG A 270 -7.86 -7.46 -19.34
C ARG A 270 -9.13 -8.10 -18.86
N GLY A 271 -10.17 -7.29 -18.76
CA GLY A 271 -11.51 -7.71 -18.34
C GLY A 271 -12.22 -8.54 -19.40
N HIS A 272 -13.05 -9.49 -18.95
CA HIS A 272 -14.14 -10.08 -19.76
C HIS A 272 -15.39 -9.20 -19.74
N GLY A 273 -15.26 -7.97 -19.33
CA GLY A 273 -16.18 -6.88 -19.05
C GLY A 273 -15.61 -6.06 -17.88
N PRO A 274 -16.28 -4.97 -17.48
CA PRO A 274 -15.79 -4.13 -16.37
C PRO A 274 -15.56 -4.94 -15.08
N PHE A 275 -14.43 -4.71 -14.43
CA PHE A 275 -14.07 -5.33 -13.16
C PHE A 275 -13.61 -4.29 -12.14
N PRO A 276 -13.93 -4.50 -10.84
CA PRO A 276 -13.55 -3.57 -9.80
C PRO A 276 -12.05 -3.65 -9.50
N TYR A 277 -11.46 -2.48 -9.16
CA TYR A 277 -10.07 -2.40 -8.70
C TYR A 277 -9.89 -1.40 -7.57
N GLN A 278 -8.85 -1.59 -6.79
CA GLN A 278 -8.44 -0.73 -5.69
C GLN A 278 -6.92 -0.52 -5.72
N VAL A 279 -6.44 0.59 -5.18
CA VAL A 279 -5.02 0.95 -5.08
C VAL A 279 -4.72 1.32 -3.63
N ASP A 280 -3.79 0.62 -3.00
CA ASP A 280 -3.38 0.84 -1.60
C ASP A 280 -4.56 0.95 -0.62
N GLY A 281 -5.60 0.12 -0.82
CA GLY A 281 -6.79 0.08 0.00
C GLY A 281 -7.86 1.12 -0.33
N ASP A 282 -7.69 1.94 -1.37
CA ASP A 282 -8.68 2.90 -1.90
C ASP A 282 -9.41 2.30 -3.10
N PHE A 283 -10.73 2.13 -3.01
CA PHE A 283 -11.54 1.68 -4.15
C PHE A 283 -11.64 2.76 -5.22
N LEU A 284 -11.26 2.45 -6.46
CA LEU A 284 -11.24 3.40 -7.58
C LEU A 284 -12.34 3.18 -8.63
N GLY A 285 -13.23 2.21 -8.41
CA GLY A 285 -14.32 1.91 -9.35
C GLY A 285 -14.05 0.67 -10.18
N GLU A 286 -14.58 0.67 -11.40
CA GLU A 286 -14.45 -0.43 -12.36
C GLU A 286 -13.70 0.03 -13.62
N THR A 287 -13.03 -0.91 -14.28
CA THR A 287 -12.30 -0.69 -15.53
C THR A 287 -12.31 -1.96 -16.38
N ASP A 288 -12.02 -1.82 -17.67
CA ASP A 288 -11.87 -2.96 -18.59
C ASP A 288 -10.41 -3.39 -18.75
N GLU A 289 -9.45 -2.53 -18.43
CA GLU A 289 -8.02 -2.84 -18.54
C GLU A 289 -7.18 -2.09 -17.49
N LEU A 290 -6.17 -2.76 -16.97
CA LEU A 290 -5.10 -2.19 -16.14
C LEU A 290 -3.74 -2.58 -16.70
N SER A 291 -2.89 -1.57 -16.92
CA SER A 291 -1.48 -1.76 -17.31
C SER A 291 -0.59 -1.46 -16.11
N PHE A 292 0.26 -2.41 -15.77
CA PHE A 292 1.20 -2.30 -14.66
C PHE A 292 2.62 -2.22 -15.16
N GLU A 293 3.41 -1.41 -14.49
CA GLU A 293 4.86 -1.33 -14.69
C GLU A 293 5.59 -1.13 -13.36
N HIS A 294 6.77 -1.69 -13.26
CA HIS A 294 7.70 -1.39 -12.18
C HIS A 294 8.62 -0.26 -12.63
N ARG A 295 8.79 0.76 -11.79
CA ARG A 295 9.66 1.90 -12.01
C ARG A 295 10.80 1.87 -11.00
N PRO A 296 11.98 1.33 -11.36
CA PRO A 296 13.15 1.33 -10.48
C PRO A 296 13.56 2.75 -10.10
N GLY A 297 13.96 2.94 -8.85
CA GLY A 297 14.45 4.23 -8.37
C GLY A 297 13.43 5.37 -8.38
N ALA A 298 12.13 5.05 -8.41
CA ALA A 298 11.08 6.05 -8.56
C ALA A 298 10.89 6.94 -7.33
N LEU A 299 11.31 6.49 -6.14
CA LEU A 299 11.11 7.23 -4.89
C LEU A 299 12.34 7.11 -3.98
N ARG A 300 12.72 8.22 -3.35
CA ARG A 300 13.70 8.21 -2.25
C ARG A 300 12.95 8.05 -0.92
N LEU A 301 13.38 7.10 -0.10
CA LEU A 301 12.80 6.83 1.22
C LEU A 301 13.83 6.99 2.31
N VAL A 302 13.42 7.62 3.42
CA VAL A 302 14.16 7.55 4.68
C VAL A 302 13.82 6.22 5.34
N LEU A 303 14.81 5.35 5.54
CA LEU A 303 14.64 4.00 6.09
C LEU A 303 15.20 3.89 7.51
N PRO A 304 14.59 3.08 8.40
CA PRO A 304 15.18 2.74 9.69
C PRO A 304 16.59 2.15 9.54
N ALA A 305 17.45 2.35 10.53
CA ALA A 305 18.81 1.80 10.52
C ALA A 305 18.86 0.25 10.53
N SER A 306 17.79 -0.38 11.01
CA SER A 306 17.54 -1.83 10.98
C SER A 306 16.85 -2.30 9.71
N GLY A 307 16.95 -1.51 8.63
CA GLY A 307 16.24 -1.71 7.39
C GLY A 307 16.39 -3.08 6.76
N PHE A 308 15.39 -3.48 6.03
CA PHE A 308 15.26 -4.64 5.12
C PHE A 308 16.38 -5.70 5.24
N GLU A 309 16.27 -6.65 6.18
CA GLU A 309 16.84 -7.99 6.07
C GLU A 309 15.80 -8.98 5.54
#